data_647dbf3512fea966a42137edaa86f7a9
#
_entry.id   647dbf3512fea966a42137edaa86f7a9
#
_cell.length_a   1.000
_cell.length_b   1.000
_cell.length_c   1.000
_cell.angle_alpha   90.00
_cell.angle_beta   90.00
_cell.angle_gamma   90.00
#
_symmetry.space_group_name_H-M   'P 1'
#
loop_
_entity.id
_entity.type
_entity.pdbx_description
1 polymer ?
#
loop_
_entity_poly.entity_id
_entity_poly.type
_entity_poly.pdbx_seq_one_letter_code
_entity_poly.pdbx_strand_id
1 'polypeptide(L)'
;MHPDLKSIRIWPPLIDVFKYLLVIAAITWLMINGTAGLGYNWQWYRVPRYIYAVTDGQFVAGPLLDGLMVTFRITGVSLVLAFGIGLIAALLRLSDSLLGKMMARVYVEVIRNTPLLVQLFFIYFVLSPVFDIGAFTSAVIALSLFEGAYASEIFRAGIVSIHKGQWEAAFSIGLNPYQTYRLIVLPQAVRRILPPLTSQAVSLIKDSALVSTIAIYDLTMRGQAIIAETFLVFEIWFTVAAIYLTVTLALSLTVFYMEKRFKIES
;
A
#
# COMPACT_ATOMS: atom_id res chain seq x y z
N MET A 1 22.99 -36.12 -15.50
CA MET A 1 22.16 -36.00 -16.72
C MET A 1 21.01 -35.04 -16.36
N HIS A 2 21.22 -33.73 -16.53
CA HIS A 2 20.19 -32.73 -16.27
C HIS A 2 19.31 -32.64 -17.53
N PRO A 3 17.97 -32.70 -17.39
CA PRO A 3 17.10 -32.47 -18.53
C PRO A 3 17.19 -31.00 -18.96
N ASP A 4 17.44 -30.82 -20.25
CA ASP A 4 17.48 -29.51 -20.91
C ASP A 4 16.12 -28.79 -20.81
N LEU A 5 16.04 -27.77 -19.97
CA LEU A 5 14.91 -26.84 -19.86
C LEU A 5 14.75 -25.88 -21.06
N LYS A 6 15.40 -26.18 -22.20
CA LYS A 6 15.41 -25.35 -23.40
C LYS A 6 14.24 -25.52 -24.35
N SER A 7 13.15 -26.20 -23.96
CA SER A 7 11.95 -26.35 -24.81
C SER A 7 10.70 -25.65 -24.29
N ILE A 8 10.80 -24.60 -23.48
CA ILE A 8 9.69 -23.67 -23.36
C ILE A 8 9.64 -22.90 -24.66
N ARG A 9 8.82 -23.38 -25.58
CA ARG A 9 8.50 -22.76 -26.86
C ARG A 9 7.93 -21.37 -26.53
N ILE A 10 8.75 -20.34 -26.60
CA ILE A 10 8.32 -18.94 -26.49
C ILE A 10 7.41 -18.72 -27.69
N TRP A 11 6.10 -18.69 -27.47
CA TRP A 11 5.11 -18.29 -28.49
C TRP A 11 5.53 -16.92 -29.01
N PRO A 12 5.46 -16.68 -30.34
CA PRO A 12 5.86 -15.39 -30.86
C PRO A 12 5.07 -14.29 -30.13
N PRO A 13 5.70 -13.20 -29.68
CA PRO A 13 5.07 -12.14 -28.88
C PRO A 13 3.82 -11.55 -29.55
N LEU A 14 3.72 -11.65 -30.86
CA LEU A 14 2.54 -11.24 -31.65
C LEU A 14 1.27 -12.04 -31.31
N ILE A 15 1.40 -13.36 -31.02
CA ILE A 15 0.24 -14.19 -30.66
C ILE A 15 -0.26 -13.84 -29.25
N ASP A 16 0.65 -13.55 -28.35
CA ASP A 16 0.27 -13.16 -26.99
C ASP A 16 -0.37 -11.76 -26.96
N VAL A 17 0.17 -10.82 -27.74
CA VAL A 17 -0.45 -9.50 -27.96
C VAL A 17 -1.85 -9.67 -28.57
N PHE A 18 -2.01 -10.53 -29.58
CA PHE A 18 -3.32 -10.78 -30.21
C PHE A 18 -4.33 -11.37 -29.20
N LYS A 19 -3.93 -12.36 -28.40
CA LYS A 19 -4.80 -12.92 -27.34
C LYS A 19 -5.19 -11.84 -26.33
N TYR A 20 -4.24 -11.00 -25.91
CA TYR A 20 -4.50 -9.92 -24.98
C TYR A 20 -5.51 -8.91 -25.55
N LEU A 21 -5.33 -8.49 -26.81
CA LEU A 21 -6.27 -7.62 -27.49
C LEU A 21 -7.67 -8.25 -27.65
N LEU A 22 -7.72 -9.56 -27.92
CA LEU A 22 -8.98 -10.29 -28.01
C LEU A 22 -9.72 -10.35 -26.67
N VAL A 23 -9.01 -10.54 -25.57
CA VAL A 23 -9.59 -10.50 -24.20
C VAL A 23 -10.11 -9.09 -23.90
N ILE A 24 -9.34 -8.04 -24.21
CA ILE A 24 -9.80 -6.65 -24.02
C ILE A 24 -11.04 -6.38 -24.87
N ALA A 25 -11.02 -6.77 -26.14
CA ALA A 25 -12.17 -6.61 -27.04
C ALA A 25 -13.41 -7.36 -26.53
N ALA A 26 -13.25 -8.58 -26.03
CA ALA A 26 -14.35 -9.36 -25.45
C ALA A 26 -14.92 -8.70 -24.18
N ILE A 27 -14.06 -8.21 -23.28
CA ILE A 27 -14.49 -7.48 -22.07
C ILE A 27 -15.22 -6.19 -22.47
N THR A 28 -14.67 -5.42 -23.41
CA THR A 28 -15.29 -4.17 -23.89
C THR A 28 -16.65 -4.46 -24.55
N TRP A 29 -16.74 -5.50 -25.38
CA TRP A 29 -17.99 -5.93 -25.98
C TRP A 29 -19.04 -6.34 -24.95
N LEU A 30 -18.65 -7.15 -23.94
CA LEU A 30 -19.53 -7.54 -22.84
C LEU A 30 -20.02 -6.31 -22.04
N MET A 31 -19.15 -5.35 -21.78
CA MET A 31 -19.52 -4.10 -21.10
C MET A 31 -20.52 -3.27 -21.91
N ILE A 32 -20.26 -3.08 -23.21
CA ILE A 32 -21.15 -2.32 -24.09
C ILE A 32 -22.53 -2.99 -24.19
N ASN A 33 -22.59 -4.30 -24.43
CA ASN A 33 -23.87 -5.02 -24.53
C ASN A 33 -24.59 -5.12 -23.19
N GLY A 34 -23.85 -5.32 -22.07
CA GLY A 34 -24.43 -5.33 -20.74
C GLY A 34 -25.05 -3.98 -20.36
N THR A 35 -24.37 -2.88 -20.68
CA THR A 35 -24.90 -1.54 -20.40
C THR A 35 -26.05 -1.12 -21.33
N ALA A 36 -26.05 -1.57 -22.58
CA ALA A 36 -27.16 -1.35 -23.49
C ALA A 36 -28.48 -1.97 -22.99
N GLY A 37 -28.37 -3.17 -22.37
CA GLY A 37 -29.53 -3.84 -21.73
C GLY A 37 -30.05 -3.14 -20.47
N LEU A 38 -29.24 -2.31 -19.80
CA LEU A 38 -29.62 -1.58 -18.59
C LEU A 38 -30.33 -0.24 -18.88
N GLY A 39 -30.39 0.22 -20.11
CA GLY A 39 -30.94 1.53 -20.47
C GLY A 39 -30.16 2.70 -19.84
N TYR A 40 -28.88 2.48 -19.46
CA TYR A 40 -28.08 3.49 -18.78
C TYR A 40 -27.61 4.57 -19.77
N ASN A 41 -27.84 5.84 -19.40
CA ASN A 41 -27.42 6.98 -20.21
C ASN A 41 -26.10 7.55 -19.66
N TRP A 42 -25.00 7.33 -20.38
CA TRP A 42 -23.66 7.79 -20.02
C TRP A 42 -23.54 9.32 -20.00
N GLN A 43 -23.04 9.88 -18.91
CA GLN A 43 -22.94 11.34 -18.71
C GLN A 43 -21.50 11.76 -18.35
N TRP A 44 -20.51 11.26 -19.09
CA TRP A 44 -19.09 11.59 -18.89
C TRP A 44 -18.78 13.09 -18.88
N TYR A 45 -19.57 13.90 -19.61
CA TYR A 45 -19.43 15.37 -19.65
C TYR A 45 -19.63 16.03 -18.27
N ARG A 46 -20.24 15.34 -17.31
CA ARG A 46 -20.45 15.83 -15.93
C ARG A 46 -19.27 15.54 -15.01
N VAL A 47 -18.39 14.58 -15.34
CA VAL A 47 -17.30 14.11 -14.48
C VAL A 47 -16.24 15.18 -14.19
N PRO A 48 -15.77 16.00 -15.17
CA PRO A 48 -14.69 16.94 -14.92
C PRO A 48 -14.91 17.87 -13.73
N ARG A 49 -16.14 18.33 -13.49
CA ARG A 49 -16.47 19.22 -12.39
C ARG A 49 -16.25 18.61 -11.00
N TYR A 50 -16.21 17.27 -10.90
CA TYR A 50 -15.93 16.58 -9.64
C TYR A 50 -14.42 16.39 -9.43
N ILE A 51 -13.61 16.57 -10.46
CA ILE A 51 -12.15 16.56 -10.39
C ILE A 51 -11.63 17.97 -10.17
N TYR A 52 -12.06 18.93 -11.00
CA TYR A 52 -11.66 20.34 -10.91
C TYR A 52 -12.74 21.26 -11.44
N ALA A 53 -12.72 22.50 -10.95
CA ALA A 53 -13.50 23.59 -11.49
C ALA A 53 -12.57 24.80 -11.75
N VAL A 54 -12.95 25.67 -12.67
CA VAL A 54 -12.31 26.98 -12.87
C VAL A 54 -13.34 28.04 -12.49
N THR A 55 -13.12 28.71 -11.36
CA THR A 55 -13.99 29.77 -10.86
C THR A 55 -13.19 31.06 -10.79
N ASP A 56 -13.66 32.11 -11.41
CA ASP A 56 -12.99 33.42 -11.49
C ASP A 56 -11.53 33.35 -12.01
N GLY A 57 -11.28 32.44 -12.97
CA GLY A 57 -9.95 32.22 -13.54
C GLY A 57 -8.97 31.48 -12.63
N GLN A 58 -9.42 31.00 -11.46
CA GLN A 58 -8.62 30.20 -10.52
C GLN A 58 -9.02 28.72 -10.61
N PHE A 59 -8.00 27.85 -10.51
CA PHE A 59 -8.19 26.42 -10.39
C PHE A 59 -8.66 26.07 -8.99
N VAL A 60 -9.85 25.48 -8.89
CA VAL A 60 -10.43 24.97 -7.63
C VAL A 60 -10.48 23.47 -7.70
N ALA A 61 -9.91 22.80 -6.70
CA ALA A 61 -10.00 21.34 -6.60
C ALA A 61 -11.46 20.90 -6.43
N GLY A 62 -11.86 19.89 -7.20
CA GLY A 62 -13.18 19.29 -7.03
C GLY A 62 -13.18 18.26 -5.89
N PRO A 63 -14.37 17.78 -5.50
CA PRO A 63 -14.54 16.86 -4.37
C PRO A 63 -13.66 15.61 -4.42
N LEU A 64 -13.39 15.06 -5.60
CA LEU A 64 -12.52 13.89 -5.75
C LEU A 64 -11.06 14.21 -5.43
N LEU A 65 -10.54 15.38 -5.85
CA LEU A 65 -9.18 15.79 -5.49
C LEU A 65 -9.07 16.15 -4.01
N ASP A 66 -10.10 16.76 -3.42
CA ASP A 66 -10.16 16.98 -1.97
C ASP A 66 -10.10 15.67 -1.20
N GLY A 67 -10.89 14.67 -1.64
CA GLY A 67 -10.87 13.33 -1.07
C GLY A 67 -9.50 12.65 -1.21
N LEU A 68 -8.85 12.79 -2.37
CA LEU A 68 -7.51 12.30 -2.60
C LEU A 68 -6.48 12.94 -1.64
N MET A 69 -6.63 14.25 -1.35
CA MET A 69 -5.79 14.92 -0.38
C MET A 69 -5.98 14.36 1.04
N VAL A 70 -7.23 14.03 1.43
CA VAL A 70 -7.51 13.35 2.71
C VAL A 70 -6.86 11.97 2.74
N THR A 71 -6.98 11.19 1.65
CA THR A 71 -6.28 9.90 1.48
C THR A 71 -4.77 10.06 1.73
N PHE A 72 -4.11 11.01 1.09
CA PHE A 72 -2.68 11.25 1.28
C PHE A 72 -2.30 11.71 2.69
N ARG A 73 -3.13 12.52 3.34
CA ARG A 73 -2.89 12.95 4.73
C ARG A 73 -2.94 11.76 5.69
N ILE A 74 -3.97 10.93 5.59
CA ILE A 74 -4.12 9.74 6.44
C ILE A 74 -2.95 8.78 6.19
N THR A 75 -2.68 8.43 4.92
CA THR A 75 -1.63 7.47 4.57
C THR A 75 -0.25 7.99 4.94
N GLY A 76 0.03 9.26 4.74
CA GLY A 76 1.32 9.87 5.11
C GLY A 76 1.60 9.80 6.60
N VAL A 77 0.64 10.19 7.44
CA VAL A 77 0.77 10.11 8.90
C VAL A 77 0.87 8.65 9.35
N SER A 78 0.00 7.79 8.83
CA SER A 78 -0.01 6.36 9.18
C SER A 78 1.29 5.67 8.78
N LEU A 79 1.88 6.02 7.64
CA LEU A 79 3.14 5.43 7.16
C LEU A 79 4.31 5.74 8.11
N VAL A 80 4.44 6.99 8.54
CA VAL A 80 5.49 7.40 9.48
C VAL A 80 5.37 6.64 10.80
N LEU A 81 4.15 6.57 11.34
CA LEU A 81 3.89 5.84 12.58
C LEU A 81 4.08 4.32 12.41
N ALA A 82 3.62 3.75 11.30
CA ALA A 82 3.77 2.34 10.98
C ALA A 82 5.25 1.92 10.92
N PHE A 83 6.09 2.73 10.28
CA PHE A 83 7.52 2.44 10.21
C PHE A 83 8.18 2.54 11.58
N GLY A 84 7.79 3.51 12.41
CA GLY A 84 8.26 3.63 13.79
C GLY A 84 7.87 2.42 14.64
N ILE A 85 6.59 2.06 14.65
CA ILE A 85 6.05 0.90 15.37
C ILE A 85 6.69 -0.40 14.87
N GLY A 86 6.77 -0.56 13.54
CA GLY A 86 7.37 -1.73 12.91
C GLY A 86 8.84 -1.91 13.25
N LEU A 87 9.61 -0.82 13.24
CA LEU A 87 11.02 -0.85 13.64
C LEU A 87 11.19 -1.25 15.11
N ILE A 88 10.41 -0.64 16.01
CA ILE A 88 10.43 -0.98 17.44
C ILE A 88 10.09 -2.46 17.63
N ALA A 89 9.01 -2.95 17.01
CA ALA A 89 8.61 -4.35 17.12
C ALA A 89 9.68 -5.30 16.54
N ALA A 90 10.32 -4.96 15.44
CA ALA A 90 11.41 -5.75 14.87
C ALA A 90 12.63 -5.81 15.80
N LEU A 91 13.04 -4.68 16.39
CA LEU A 91 14.15 -4.61 17.33
C LEU A 91 13.86 -5.40 18.61
N LEU A 92 12.64 -5.32 19.15
CA LEU A 92 12.23 -6.12 20.30
C LEU A 92 12.30 -7.63 20.00
N ARG A 93 11.91 -8.05 18.80
CA ARG A 93 11.96 -9.46 18.38
C ARG A 93 13.40 -9.96 18.16
N LEU A 94 14.32 -9.08 17.85
CA LEU A 94 15.75 -9.39 17.68
C LEU A 94 16.56 -9.22 18.97
N SER A 95 16.01 -8.57 20.01
CA SER A 95 16.67 -8.34 21.30
C SER A 95 16.78 -9.63 22.11
N ASP A 96 17.57 -9.63 23.20
CA ASP A 96 17.66 -10.75 24.13
C ASP A 96 16.55 -10.76 25.18
N SER A 97 15.71 -9.72 25.25
CA SER A 97 14.60 -9.61 26.17
C SER A 97 13.49 -10.62 25.85
N LEU A 98 13.24 -11.57 26.77
CA LEU A 98 12.15 -12.54 26.61
C LEU A 98 10.78 -11.84 26.55
N LEU A 99 10.54 -10.88 27.46
CA LEU A 99 9.30 -10.13 27.52
C LEU A 99 9.09 -9.30 26.25
N GLY A 100 10.13 -8.59 25.79
CA GLY A 100 10.07 -7.81 24.55
C GLY A 100 9.75 -8.65 23.31
N LYS A 101 10.43 -9.82 23.20
CA LYS A 101 10.14 -10.78 22.12
C LYS A 101 8.69 -11.27 22.15
N MET A 102 8.19 -11.60 23.35
CA MET A 102 6.83 -12.11 23.51
C MET A 102 5.79 -11.05 23.15
N MET A 103 5.92 -9.83 23.67
CA MET A 103 5.00 -8.73 23.38
C MET A 103 4.96 -8.40 21.89
N ALA A 104 6.13 -8.25 21.25
CA ALA A 104 6.20 -7.94 19.84
C ALA A 104 5.68 -9.08 18.95
N ARG A 105 5.87 -10.35 19.36
CA ARG A 105 5.30 -11.51 18.67
C ARG A 105 3.78 -11.52 18.78
N VAL A 106 3.23 -11.35 19.98
CA VAL A 106 1.77 -11.29 20.18
C VAL A 106 1.15 -10.16 19.37
N TYR A 107 1.75 -8.97 19.39
CA TYR A 107 1.30 -7.85 18.55
C TYR A 107 1.24 -8.23 17.08
N VAL A 108 2.34 -8.72 16.52
CA VAL A 108 2.42 -9.06 15.08
C VAL A 108 1.44 -10.17 14.70
N GLU A 109 1.34 -11.22 15.53
CA GLU A 109 0.42 -12.33 15.27
C GLU A 109 -1.05 -11.91 15.36
N VAL A 110 -1.45 -11.14 16.38
CA VAL A 110 -2.83 -10.65 16.51
C VAL A 110 -3.20 -9.76 15.33
N ILE A 111 -2.36 -8.78 15.01
CA ILE A 111 -2.66 -7.81 13.95
C ILE A 111 -2.70 -8.48 12.57
N ARG A 112 -1.76 -9.36 12.25
CA ARG A 112 -1.70 -10.00 10.93
C ARG A 112 -2.74 -11.09 10.72
N ASN A 113 -3.30 -11.66 11.78
CA ASN A 113 -4.33 -12.69 11.70
C ASN A 113 -5.75 -12.15 11.89
N THR A 114 -5.92 -10.82 11.95
CA THR A 114 -7.23 -10.17 11.99
C THR A 114 -7.41 -9.24 10.79
N PRO A 115 -8.62 -9.15 10.17
CA PRO A 115 -8.86 -8.26 9.04
C PRO A 115 -8.72 -6.79 9.45
N LEU A 116 -8.08 -5.97 8.60
CA LEU A 116 -7.92 -4.53 8.83
C LEU A 116 -9.27 -3.83 9.09
N LEU A 117 -10.31 -4.17 8.33
CA LEU A 117 -11.64 -3.58 8.51
C LEU A 117 -12.18 -3.83 9.94
N VAL A 118 -11.97 -5.02 10.48
CA VAL A 118 -12.41 -5.36 11.85
C VAL A 118 -11.62 -4.56 12.88
N GLN A 119 -10.30 -4.40 12.68
CA GLN A 119 -9.46 -3.58 13.54
C GLN A 119 -9.89 -2.10 13.51
N LEU A 120 -10.19 -1.57 12.31
CA LEU A 120 -10.68 -0.21 12.12
C LEU A 120 -12.00 0.01 12.87
N PHE A 121 -12.95 -0.92 12.75
CA PHE A 121 -14.23 -0.85 13.45
C PHE A 121 -14.08 -0.97 14.96
N PHE A 122 -13.21 -1.86 15.44
CA PHE A 122 -12.92 -2.00 16.86
C PHE A 122 -12.34 -0.70 17.44
N ILE A 123 -11.36 -0.10 16.77
CA ILE A 123 -10.76 1.14 17.22
C ILE A 123 -11.78 2.29 17.18
N TYR A 124 -12.57 2.38 16.12
CA TYR A 124 -13.51 3.48 15.96
C TYR A 124 -14.77 3.34 16.83
N PHE A 125 -15.41 2.16 16.85
CA PHE A 125 -16.69 2.00 17.57
C PHE A 125 -16.50 1.60 19.05
N VAL A 126 -15.40 0.97 19.41
CA VAL A 126 -15.17 0.49 20.78
C VAL A 126 -14.19 1.37 21.54
N LEU A 127 -13.00 1.65 20.96
CA LEU A 127 -11.97 2.41 21.67
C LEU A 127 -12.15 3.93 21.57
N SER A 128 -12.61 4.44 20.41
CA SER A 128 -12.78 5.88 20.20
C SER A 128 -13.70 6.53 21.23
N PRO A 129 -14.87 5.98 21.59
CA PRO A 129 -15.72 6.56 22.65
C PRO A 129 -15.08 6.52 24.04
N VAL A 130 -14.23 5.51 24.31
CA VAL A 130 -13.57 5.35 25.62
C VAL A 130 -12.45 6.37 25.82
N PHE A 131 -11.69 6.64 24.74
CA PHE A 131 -10.52 7.52 24.76
C PHE A 131 -10.80 8.92 24.20
N ASP A 132 -12.03 9.22 23.81
CA ASP A 132 -12.45 10.49 23.21
C ASP A 132 -11.59 10.88 21.98
N ILE A 133 -11.36 9.94 21.08
CA ILE A 133 -10.58 10.15 19.86
C ILE A 133 -11.47 10.22 18.63
N GLY A 134 -11.20 11.16 17.71
CA GLY A 134 -11.99 11.33 16.50
C GLY A 134 -11.72 10.26 15.43
N ALA A 135 -12.59 10.21 14.40
CA ALA A 135 -12.48 9.26 13.29
C ALA A 135 -11.12 9.28 12.59
N PHE A 136 -10.57 10.47 12.32
CA PHE A 136 -9.24 10.61 11.70
C PHE A 136 -8.14 9.92 12.52
N THR A 137 -8.10 10.17 13.82
CA THR A 137 -7.12 9.57 14.73
C THR A 137 -7.32 8.05 14.81
N SER A 138 -8.58 7.58 14.87
CA SER A 138 -8.92 6.15 14.86
C SER A 138 -8.41 5.45 13.59
N ALA A 139 -8.61 6.07 12.42
CA ALA A 139 -8.12 5.58 11.16
C ALA A 139 -6.58 5.50 11.13
N VAL A 140 -5.92 6.58 11.56
CA VAL A 140 -4.45 6.62 11.61
C VAL A 140 -3.91 5.54 12.55
N ILE A 141 -4.50 5.32 13.73
CA ILE A 141 -4.08 4.28 14.66
C ILE A 141 -4.26 2.90 14.03
N ALA A 142 -5.45 2.61 13.45
CA ALA A 142 -5.73 1.32 12.83
C ALA A 142 -4.74 0.98 11.70
N LEU A 143 -4.57 1.90 10.78
CA LEU A 143 -3.66 1.75 9.64
C LEU A 143 -2.20 1.65 10.10
N SER A 144 -1.79 2.44 11.11
CA SER A 144 -0.42 2.41 11.63
C SER A 144 -0.09 1.11 12.33
N LEU A 145 -1.01 0.56 13.11
CA LEU A 145 -0.83 -0.73 13.77
C LEU A 145 -0.79 -1.86 12.74
N PHE A 146 -1.70 -1.83 11.77
CA PHE A 146 -1.75 -2.86 10.74
C PHE A 146 -0.47 -2.88 9.90
N GLU A 147 -0.12 -1.77 9.29
CA GLU A 147 1.07 -1.64 8.46
C GLU A 147 2.37 -1.80 9.27
N GLY A 148 2.38 -1.38 10.53
CA GLY A 148 3.50 -1.55 11.44
C GLY A 148 3.84 -3.02 11.70
N ALA A 149 2.83 -3.90 11.76
CA ALA A 149 3.04 -5.33 11.91
C ALA A 149 3.72 -5.94 10.67
N TYR A 150 3.33 -5.53 9.47
CA TYR A 150 4.00 -5.95 8.22
C TYR A 150 5.39 -5.35 8.10
N ALA A 151 5.55 -4.06 8.39
CA ALA A 151 6.86 -3.40 8.39
C ALA A 151 7.84 -4.07 9.38
N SER A 152 7.36 -4.53 10.54
CA SER A 152 8.17 -5.28 11.52
C SER A 152 8.80 -6.54 10.91
N GLU A 153 8.04 -7.29 10.12
CA GLU A 153 8.57 -8.47 9.43
C GLU A 153 9.60 -8.10 8.37
N ILE A 154 9.37 -7.02 7.63
CA ILE A 154 10.30 -6.54 6.61
C ILE A 154 11.63 -6.11 7.26
N PHE A 155 11.57 -5.32 8.34
CA PHE A 155 12.77 -4.91 9.08
C PHE A 155 13.53 -6.13 9.62
N ARG A 156 12.82 -7.04 10.30
CA ARG A 156 13.42 -8.24 10.86
C ARG A 156 14.05 -9.12 9.79
N ALA A 157 13.33 -9.40 8.71
CA ALA A 157 13.80 -10.22 7.60
C ALA A 157 15.03 -9.60 6.91
N GLY A 158 15.04 -8.28 6.71
CA GLY A 158 16.17 -7.58 6.12
C GLY A 158 17.45 -7.70 6.96
N ILE A 159 17.33 -7.56 8.29
CA ILE A 159 18.50 -7.71 9.19
C ILE A 159 18.98 -9.16 9.24
N VAL A 160 18.08 -10.12 9.41
CA VAL A 160 18.40 -11.55 9.52
C VAL A 160 18.95 -12.11 8.21
N SER A 161 18.61 -11.51 7.08
CA SER A 161 19.08 -11.95 5.76
C SER A 161 20.58 -11.74 5.53
N ILE A 162 21.27 -10.95 6.38
CA ILE A 162 22.69 -10.69 6.25
C ILE A 162 23.48 -11.97 6.60
N HIS A 163 24.31 -12.41 5.66
CA HIS A 163 25.05 -13.67 5.79
C HIS A 163 25.96 -13.66 7.05
N LYS A 164 25.98 -14.79 7.78
CA LYS A 164 26.77 -14.94 9.01
C LYS A 164 28.25 -14.60 8.81
N GLY A 165 28.82 -14.94 7.64
CA GLY A 165 30.20 -14.62 7.30
C GLY A 165 30.53 -13.12 7.33
N GLN A 166 29.52 -12.24 7.11
CA GLN A 166 29.73 -10.79 7.25
C GLN A 166 29.94 -10.39 8.72
N TRP A 167 29.25 -11.06 9.63
CA TRP A 167 29.42 -10.87 11.06
C TRP A 167 30.75 -11.44 11.54
N GLU A 168 31.09 -12.65 11.13
CA GLU A 168 32.34 -13.33 11.50
C GLU A 168 33.57 -12.56 10.99
N ALA A 169 33.53 -12.09 9.75
CA ALA A 169 34.60 -11.26 9.19
C ALA A 169 34.77 -9.94 9.94
N ALA A 170 33.65 -9.28 10.31
CA ALA A 170 33.70 -8.04 11.09
C ALA A 170 34.32 -8.25 12.48
N PHE A 171 33.96 -9.33 13.17
CA PHE A 171 34.57 -9.66 14.46
C PHE A 171 36.06 -10.07 14.34
N SER A 172 36.43 -10.75 13.25
CA SER A 172 37.83 -11.15 13.00
C SER A 172 38.76 -9.96 12.80
N ILE A 173 38.27 -8.82 12.32
CA ILE A 173 39.04 -7.58 12.19
C ILE A 173 38.91 -6.66 13.43
N GLY A 174 38.32 -7.17 14.53
CA GLY A 174 38.24 -6.48 15.82
C GLY A 174 37.10 -5.49 15.98
N LEU A 175 36.09 -5.50 15.09
CA LEU A 175 34.91 -4.63 15.26
C LEU A 175 34.06 -5.13 16.44
N ASN A 176 33.65 -4.19 17.27
CA ASN A 176 32.68 -4.50 18.33
C ASN A 176 31.24 -4.63 17.73
N PRO A 177 30.26 -5.17 18.48
CA PRO A 177 28.90 -5.38 17.98
C PRO A 177 28.26 -4.10 17.40
N TYR A 178 28.41 -2.97 18.05
CA TYR A 178 27.86 -1.69 17.56
C TYR A 178 28.50 -1.25 16.23
N GLN A 179 29.81 -1.36 16.11
CA GLN A 179 30.54 -1.06 14.87
C GLN A 179 30.14 -2.02 13.75
N THR A 180 30.00 -3.30 14.06
CA THR A 180 29.53 -4.34 13.12
C THR A 180 28.15 -4.00 12.58
N TYR A 181 27.21 -3.66 13.48
CA TYR A 181 25.86 -3.23 13.04
C TYR A 181 25.92 -1.99 12.19
N ARG A 182 26.63 -0.94 12.63
CA ARG A 182 26.61 0.36 11.95
C ARG A 182 27.35 0.34 10.61
N LEU A 183 28.48 -0.35 10.53
CA LEU A 183 29.37 -0.26 9.37
C LEU A 183 29.14 -1.38 8.34
N ILE A 184 28.66 -2.55 8.79
CA ILE A 184 28.54 -3.73 7.92
C ILE A 184 27.09 -4.13 7.71
N VAL A 185 26.34 -4.35 8.79
CA VAL A 185 25.00 -4.94 8.71
C VAL A 185 23.96 -3.93 8.22
N LEU A 186 23.88 -2.76 8.86
CA LEU A 186 22.85 -1.76 8.60
C LEU A 186 22.87 -1.24 7.15
N PRO A 187 24.03 -0.89 6.53
CA PRO A 187 24.08 -0.46 5.15
C PRO A 187 23.59 -1.52 4.16
N GLN A 188 23.85 -2.80 4.45
CA GLN A 188 23.38 -3.91 3.62
C GLN A 188 21.89 -4.19 3.87
N ALA A 189 21.45 -4.19 5.14
CA ALA A 189 20.07 -4.43 5.52
C ALA A 189 19.15 -3.36 4.92
N VAL A 190 19.50 -2.07 5.00
CA VAL A 190 18.70 -0.96 4.45
C VAL A 190 18.43 -1.17 2.96
N ARG A 191 19.42 -1.57 2.18
CA ARG A 191 19.22 -1.84 0.74
C ARG A 191 18.22 -2.97 0.47
N ARG A 192 18.13 -3.96 1.37
CA ARG A 192 17.19 -5.08 1.27
C ARG A 192 15.80 -4.75 1.81
N ILE A 193 15.71 -3.81 2.77
CA ILE A 193 14.49 -3.38 3.44
C ILE A 193 13.72 -2.34 2.61
N LEU A 194 14.41 -1.39 1.97
CA LEU A 194 13.78 -0.27 1.28
C LEU A 194 12.77 -0.68 0.19
N PRO A 195 13.07 -1.61 -0.73
CA PRO A 195 12.11 -1.99 -1.77
C PRO A 195 10.79 -2.55 -1.20
N PRO A 196 10.78 -3.56 -0.32
CA PRO A 196 9.53 -4.06 0.24
C PRO A 196 8.79 -3.03 1.12
N LEU A 197 9.50 -2.13 1.84
CA LEU A 197 8.83 -1.04 2.58
C LEU A 197 8.14 -0.06 1.63
N THR A 198 8.74 0.23 0.48
CA THR A 198 8.11 1.12 -0.50
C THR A 198 6.87 0.46 -1.12
N SER A 199 6.93 -0.85 -1.40
CA SER A 199 5.75 -1.62 -1.83
C SER A 199 4.64 -1.61 -0.79
N GLN A 200 5.00 -1.67 0.49
CA GLN A 200 4.04 -1.57 1.61
C GLN A 200 3.39 -0.17 1.66
N ALA A 201 4.15 0.89 1.40
CA ALA A 201 3.59 2.24 1.31
C ALA A 201 2.54 2.38 0.18
N VAL A 202 2.75 1.72 -0.97
CA VAL A 202 1.75 1.67 -2.05
C VAL A 202 0.51 0.87 -1.63
N SER A 203 0.68 -0.22 -0.86
CA SER A 203 -0.45 -0.98 -0.32
C SER A 203 -1.28 -0.15 0.65
N LEU A 204 -0.64 0.60 1.55
CA LEU A 204 -1.33 1.47 2.52
C LEU A 204 -2.27 2.48 1.85
N ILE A 205 -1.92 3.04 0.69
CA ILE A 205 -2.81 3.94 -0.06
C ILE A 205 -4.09 3.23 -0.51
N LYS A 206 -4.00 1.97 -0.91
CA LYS A 206 -5.19 1.18 -1.30
C LYS A 206 -6.01 0.78 -0.07
N ASP A 207 -5.36 0.37 1.00
CA ASP A 207 -5.98 -0.05 2.23
C ASP A 207 -6.67 1.11 2.96
N SER A 208 -6.19 2.34 2.76
CA SER A 208 -6.84 3.54 3.29
C SER A 208 -8.25 3.77 2.75
N ALA A 209 -8.63 3.19 1.60
CA ALA A 209 -10.01 3.25 1.10
C ALA A 209 -11.04 2.70 2.11
N LEU A 210 -10.62 1.83 3.04
CA LEU A 210 -11.48 1.30 4.11
C LEU A 210 -11.92 2.37 5.11
N VAL A 211 -11.23 3.51 5.22
CA VAL A 211 -11.61 4.58 6.15
C VAL A 211 -12.93 5.25 5.76
N SER A 212 -13.35 5.11 4.51
CA SER A 212 -14.67 5.52 4.03
C SER A 212 -15.80 4.89 4.85
N THR A 213 -15.60 3.67 5.38
CA THR A 213 -16.61 2.94 6.17
C THR A 213 -16.87 3.55 7.55
N ILE A 214 -16.01 4.43 8.02
CA ILE A 214 -16.15 5.20 9.27
C ILE A 214 -16.39 6.69 9.01
N ALA A 215 -17.03 7.00 7.86
CA ALA A 215 -17.45 8.33 7.43
C ALA A 215 -16.30 9.36 7.29
N ILE A 216 -15.09 8.93 6.98
CA ILE A 216 -14.01 9.83 6.57
C ILE A 216 -14.15 10.11 5.08
N TYR A 217 -14.24 11.38 4.72
CA TYR A 217 -14.41 11.83 3.34
C TYR A 217 -13.08 11.77 2.56
N ASP A 218 -12.54 10.55 2.44
CA ASP A 218 -11.44 10.19 1.54
C ASP A 218 -11.91 10.15 0.07
N LEU A 219 -11.04 9.74 -0.85
CA LEU A 219 -11.40 9.62 -2.28
C LEU A 219 -12.59 8.68 -2.51
N THR A 220 -12.65 7.56 -1.80
CA THR A 220 -13.73 6.57 -1.92
C THR A 220 -15.06 7.11 -1.40
N MET A 221 -15.07 7.71 -0.21
CA MET A 221 -16.26 8.30 0.38
C MET A 221 -16.78 9.50 -0.42
N ARG A 222 -15.88 10.32 -0.99
CA ARG A 222 -16.27 11.39 -1.91
C ARG A 222 -16.95 10.85 -3.16
N GLY A 223 -16.43 9.77 -3.73
CA GLY A 223 -17.07 9.06 -4.84
C GLY A 223 -18.48 8.58 -4.48
N GLN A 224 -18.66 7.94 -3.32
CA GLN A 224 -19.96 7.49 -2.83
C GLN A 224 -20.95 8.65 -2.63
N ALA A 225 -20.51 9.77 -2.04
CA ALA A 225 -21.34 10.94 -1.83
C ALA A 225 -21.84 11.52 -3.17
N ILE A 226 -20.97 11.66 -4.17
CA ILE A 226 -21.35 12.12 -5.51
C ILE A 226 -22.37 11.17 -6.15
N ILE A 227 -22.17 9.86 -6.04
CA ILE A 227 -23.10 8.86 -6.58
C ILE A 227 -24.48 8.98 -5.91
N ALA A 228 -24.51 9.15 -4.59
CA ALA A 228 -25.77 9.29 -3.84
C ALA A 228 -26.59 10.52 -4.28
N GLU A 229 -25.93 11.60 -4.70
CA GLU A 229 -26.59 12.82 -5.15
C GLU A 229 -26.95 12.80 -6.65
N THR A 230 -26.19 12.06 -7.47
CA THR A 230 -26.24 12.24 -8.93
C THR A 230 -26.59 11.01 -9.71
N PHE A 231 -26.55 9.83 -9.09
CA PHE A 231 -26.74 8.51 -9.71
C PHE A 231 -25.74 8.19 -10.84
N LEU A 232 -24.59 8.89 -10.90
CA LEU A 232 -23.50 8.65 -11.86
C LEU A 232 -22.63 7.48 -11.40
N VAL A 233 -23.22 6.30 -11.24
CA VAL A 233 -22.58 5.16 -10.59
C VAL A 233 -21.32 4.71 -11.36
N PHE A 234 -21.46 4.47 -12.66
CA PHE A 234 -20.37 3.93 -13.47
C PHE A 234 -19.26 4.96 -13.66
N GLU A 235 -19.62 6.19 -14.08
CA GLU A 235 -18.65 7.25 -14.38
C GLU A 235 -17.79 7.57 -13.15
N ILE A 236 -18.41 7.68 -11.98
CA ILE A 236 -17.68 8.04 -10.75
C ILE A 236 -16.81 6.88 -10.28
N TRP A 237 -17.30 5.62 -10.29
CA TRP A 237 -16.46 4.50 -9.89
C TRP A 237 -15.30 4.26 -10.86
N PHE A 238 -15.51 4.41 -12.17
CA PHE A 238 -14.41 4.35 -13.13
C PHE A 238 -13.40 5.48 -12.90
N THR A 239 -13.87 6.70 -12.56
CA THR A 239 -13.00 7.84 -12.28
C THR A 239 -12.19 7.62 -10.99
N VAL A 240 -12.84 7.19 -9.91
CA VAL A 240 -12.17 6.85 -8.64
C VAL A 240 -11.13 5.75 -8.85
N ALA A 241 -11.49 4.69 -9.57
CA ALA A 241 -10.57 3.61 -9.89
C ALA A 241 -9.38 4.10 -10.75
N ALA A 242 -9.62 4.97 -11.73
CA ALA A 242 -8.58 5.55 -12.56
C ALA A 242 -7.63 6.45 -11.74
N ILE A 243 -8.14 7.23 -10.80
CA ILE A 243 -7.32 8.06 -9.90
C ILE A 243 -6.43 7.17 -9.01
N TYR A 244 -7.00 6.14 -8.34
CA TYR A 244 -6.22 5.20 -7.55
C TYR A 244 -5.16 4.48 -8.39
N LEU A 245 -5.54 4.00 -9.58
CA LEU A 245 -4.63 3.33 -10.49
C LEU A 245 -3.46 4.26 -10.90
N THR A 246 -3.75 5.50 -11.26
CA THR A 246 -2.72 6.48 -11.66
C THR A 246 -1.74 6.73 -10.53
N VAL A 247 -2.24 6.97 -9.31
CA VAL A 247 -1.41 7.21 -8.12
C VAL A 247 -0.57 5.98 -7.79
N THR A 248 -1.19 4.80 -7.75
CA THR A 248 -0.47 3.55 -7.38
C THR A 248 0.52 3.12 -8.45
N LEU A 249 0.23 3.32 -9.75
CA LEU A 249 1.18 3.07 -10.83
C LEU A 249 2.38 4.03 -10.77
N ALA A 250 2.16 5.33 -10.55
CA ALA A 250 3.24 6.30 -10.41
C ALA A 250 4.18 5.94 -9.27
N LEU A 251 3.62 5.54 -8.11
CA LEU A 251 4.41 5.08 -6.98
C LEU A 251 5.10 3.74 -7.25
N SER A 252 4.41 2.78 -7.86
CA SER A 252 5.00 1.47 -8.21
C SER A 252 6.15 1.59 -9.20
N LEU A 253 6.09 2.53 -10.14
CA LEU A 253 7.22 2.84 -11.01
C LEU A 253 8.42 3.37 -10.21
N THR A 254 8.18 4.22 -9.21
CA THR A 254 9.24 4.69 -8.30
C THR A 254 9.89 3.51 -7.56
N VAL A 255 9.08 2.57 -7.04
CA VAL A 255 9.56 1.33 -6.41
C VAL A 255 10.43 0.54 -7.37
N PHE A 256 9.94 0.30 -8.58
CA PHE A 256 10.68 -0.45 -9.61
C PHE A 256 12.05 0.16 -9.93
N TYR A 257 12.12 1.49 -10.07
CA TYR A 257 13.40 2.17 -10.30
C TYR A 257 14.34 2.07 -9.09
N MET A 258 13.79 2.15 -7.87
CA MET A 258 14.57 1.93 -6.65
C MET A 258 15.12 0.50 -6.58
N GLU A 259 14.29 -0.51 -6.84
CA GLU A 259 14.73 -1.91 -6.86
C GLU A 259 15.85 -2.13 -7.87
N LYS A 260 15.72 -1.57 -9.07
CA LYS A 260 16.76 -1.67 -10.10
C LYS A 260 18.07 -1.02 -9.66
N ARG A 261 18.01 0.09 -8.92
CA ARG A 261 19.21 0.79 -8.42
C ARG A 261 19.86 0.09 -7.22
N PHE A 262 19.07 -0.60 -6.39
CA PHE A 262 19.55 -1.30 -5.19
C PHE A 262 19.77 -2.79 -5.41
N LYS A 263 19.60 -3.32 -6.64
CA LYS A 263 19.93 -4.70 -6.95
C LYS A 263 21.38 -4.97 -6.56
N ILE A 264 21.55 -5.73 -5.49
CA ILE A 264 22.84 -6.31 -5.11
C ILE A 264 22.98 -7.52 -6.02
N GLU A 265 23.96 -7.51 -6.91
CA GLU A 265 24.38 -8.72 -7.60
C GLU A 265 24.81 -9.72 -6.52
N SER A 266 24.05 -10.81 -6.43
CA SER A 266 24.28 -11.92 -5.51
C SER A 266 25.27 -12.88 -6.13
#